data_5771dbdec486dd0d2f636e76af05d94e
#
_entry.id   5771dbdec486dd0d2f636e76af05d94e
#
_cell.length_a   1.000
_cell.length_b   1.000
_cell.length_c   1.000
_cell.angle_alpha   90.00
_cell.angle_beta   90.00
_cell.angle_gamma   90.00
#
_symmetry.space_group_name_H-M   'P 1'
#
loop_
_entity.id
_entity.type
_entity.pdbx_description
1 polymer ?
#
loop_
_entity_poly.entity_id
_entity_poly.type
_entity_poly.pdbx_seq_one_letter_code
_entity_poly.pdbx_strand_id
1 'polypeptide(L)'
;EHLVMAEGGTIGAATPVQLGQPGAAPQPVAEKTVSYLRKEFRATAESRKRPPLLAEAMVDADVAIPAVIEKGKLLTLTTEEAMKHKLADFRADTMESALQQLGLGGAEVRRMSVNWAENVVRFLTHPVLSSLLITVGMLGIVIGLRTGDFGFAGALGIASLSLFFWGHWLVQLAGWEELLVVAGGIGLLAVEIFVMPGFGVAGVL
;
A
#
# COMPACT_ATOMS: atom_id res chain seq x y z
N GLU A 1 -11.49 7.91 21.19
CA GLU A 1 -10.18 7.41 20.72
C GLU A 1 -9.09 7.88 21.66
N HIS A 2 -8.26 6.95 22.13
CA HIS A 2 -7.17 7.22 23.04
C HIS A 2 -5.83 7.00 22.35
N LEU A 3 -4.85 7.86 22.63
CA LEU A 3 -3.48 7.72 22.18
C LEU A 3 -2.65 7.22 23.37
N VAL A 4 -2.24 5.97 23.28
CA VAL A 4 -1.48 5.28 24.33
C VAL A 4 -0.06 5.05 23.84
N MET A 5 0.93 5.33 24.67
CA MET A 5 2.33 5.13 24.31
C MET A 5 3.02 4.23 25.33
N ALA A 6 3.92 3.37 24.86
CA ALA A 6 4.78 2.56 25.72
C ALA A 6 6.03 3.35 26.15
N GLU A 7 6.74 2.87 27.17
CA GLU A 7 8.05 3.41 27.56
C GLU A 7 9.04 3.36 26.39
N GLY A 8 9.82 4.42 26.22
CA GLY A 8 10.76 4.54 25.11
C GLY A 8 10.13 4.76 23.75
N GLY A 9 8.80 4.87 23.68
CA GLY A 9 8.09 5.22 22.44
C GLY A 9 8.38 6.66 22.00
N THR A 10 8.27 6.91 20.69
CA THR A 10 8.36 8.25 20.11
C THR A 10 7.23 8.48 19.13
N ILE A 11 6.80 9.73 18.99
CA ILE A 11 5.77 10.15 18.04
C ILE A 11 6.16 11.47 17.37
N GLY A 12 6.10 11.53 16.04
CA GLY A 12 6.44 12.73 15.27
C GLY A 12 7.14 12.40 13.95
N ALA A 13 7.87 13.38 13.41
CA ALA A 13 8.62 13.31 12.15
C ALA A 13 7.81 12.67 11.00
N ALA A 14 6.62 13.21 10.74
CA ALA A 14 5.63 12.68 9.80
C ALA A 14 5.62 13.42 8.46
N THR A 15 6.73 14.05 8.06
CA THR A 15 6.83 14.70 6.75
C THR A 15 6.71 13.65 5.64
N PRO A 16 5.86 13.88 4.64
CA PRO A 16 5.75 12.96 3.52
C PRO A 16 7.03 12.94 2.70
N VAL A 17 7.39 11.76 2.20
CA VAL A 17 8.53 11.56 1.31
C VAL A 17 8.08 10.83 0.05
N GLN A 18 8.65 11.18 -1.10
CA GLN A 18 8.42 10.44 -2.34
C GLN A 18 9.47 9.34 -2.46
N LEU A 19 8.99 8.10 -2.57
CA LEU A 19 9.86 6.98 -2.88
C LEU A 19 10.20 7.04 -4.37
N GLY A 20 11.48 7.21 -4.67
CA GLY A 20 12.04 7.14 -6.02
C GLY A 20 12.22 5.69 -6.51
N GLN A 21 13.08 5.51 -7.50
CA GLN A 21 13.47 4.18 -7.99
C GLN A 21 14.11 3.34 -6.86
N PRO A 22 14.01 2.00 -6.91
CA PRO A 22 14.65 1.12 -5.94
C PRO A 22 16.14 1.45 -5.77
N GLY A 23 16.55 1.78 -4.54
CA GLY A 23 17.93 2.18 -4.21
C GLY A 23 18.20 3.68 -4.21
N ALA A 24 17.26 4.53 -4.64
CA ALA A 24 17.38 5.98 -4.52
C ALA A 24 16.97 6.46 -3.11
N ALA A 25 17.64 7.50 -2.62
CA ALA A 25 17.25 8.15 -1.37
C ALA A 25 15.85 8.78 -1.49
N PRO A 26 15.02 8.73 -0.42
CA PRO A 26 13.72 9.40 -0.41
C PRO A 26 13.90 10.89 -0.72
N GLN A 27 13.05 11.42 -1.60
CA GLN A 27 13.10 12.82 -1.98
C GLN A 27 11.99 13.61 -1.28
N PRO A 28 12.22 14.91 -0.96
CA PRO A 28 11.17 15.78 -0.46
C PRO A 28 10.01 15.87 -1.46
N VAL A 29 8.79 15.84 -0.96
CA VAL A 29 7.59 16.08 -1.78
C VAL A 29 7.37 17.58 -1.99
N ALA A 30 6.52 17.92 -2.97
CA ALA A 30 6.13 19.29 -3.23
C ALA A 30 5.44 19.92 -2.00
N GLU A 31 5.64 21.23 -1.79
CA GLU A 31 5.04 22.04 -0.71
C GLU A 31 3.51 21.84 -0.62
N LYS A 32 2.84 21.70 -1.75
CA LYS A 32 1.40 21.43 -1.80
C LYS A 32 1.01 20.18 -0.98
N THR A 33 1.81 19.12 -1.05
CA THR A 33 1.56 17.87 -0.31
C THR A 33 1.84 18.04 1.18
N VAL A 34 2.92 18.74 1.54
CA VAL A 34 3.25 19.05 2.94
C VAL A 34 2.15 19.92 3.55
N SER A 35 1.72 20.97 2.85
CA SER A 35 0.66 21.86 3.29
C SER A 35 -0.69 21.14 3.51
N TYR A 36 -1.05 20.23 2.61
CA TYR A 36 -2.24 19.40 2.75
C TYR A 36 -2.16 18.52 4.01
N LEU A 37 -1.07 17.76 4.14
CA LEU A 37 -0.91 16.83 5.26
C LEU A 37 -0.82 17.57 6.61
N ARG A 38 -0.15 18.74 6.65
CA ARG A 38 -0.12 19.60 7.82
C ARG A 38 -1.53 19.98 8.29
N LYS A 39 -2.43 20.31 7.36
CA LYS A 39 -3.83 20.65 7.68
C LYS A 39 -4.66 19.43 8.11
N GLU A 40 -4.42 18.26 7.55
CA GLU A 40 -5.03 17.00 8.00
C GLU A 40 -4.63 16.68 9.45
N PHE A 41 -3.33 16.80 9.78
CA PHE A 41 -2.84 16.59 11.13
C PHE A 41 -3.44 17.59 12.11
N ARG A 42 -3.51 18.87 11.72
CA ARG A 42 -4.18 19.90 12.50
C ARG A 42 -5.63 19.56 12.76
N ALA A 43 -6.41 19.31 11.73
CA ALA A 43 -7.85 18.99 11.81
C ALA A 43 -8.11 17.76 12.69
N THR A 44 -7.27 16.73 12.55
CA THR A 44 -7.33 15.53 13.40
C THR A 44 -7.06 15.87 14.86
N ALA A 45 -6.03 16.65 15.14
CA ALA A 45 -5.71 17.08 16.50
C ALA A 45 -6.86 17.91 17.12
N GLU A 46 -7.40 18.88 16.37
CA GLU A 46 -8.54 19.69 16.80
C GLU A 46 -9.77 18.84 17.09
N SER A 47 -10.11 17.89 16.22
CA SER A 47 -11.26 16.99 16.40
C SER A 47 -11.13 16.10 17.64
N ARG A 48 -9.90 15.82 18.06
CA ARG A 48 -9.56 14.99 19.23
C ARG A 48 -9.19 15.82 20.46
N LYS A 49 -9.37 17.14 20.42
CA LYS A 49 -9.03 18.08 21.50
C LYS A 49 -7.57 18.01 21.95
N ARG A 50 -6.66 17.74 21.01
CA ARG A 50 -5.22 17.71 21.21
C ARG A 50 -4.58 18.99 20.67
N PRO A 51 -3.35 19.33 21.11
CA PRO A 51 -2.68 20.56 20.68
C PRO A 51 -2.39 20.56 19.17
N PRO A 52 -3.07 21.40 18.36
CA PRO A 52 -2.94 21.31 16.90
C PRO A 52 -1.59 21.78 16.37
N LEU A 53 -0.92 22.73 17.06
CA LEU A 53 0.42 23.18 16.67
C LEU A 53 1.48 22.11 16.79
N LEU A 54 1.37 21.19 17.77
CA LEU A 54 2.28 20.06 17.89
C LEU A 54 2.12 19.12 16.68
N ALA A 55 0.89 18.85 16.27
CA ALA A 55 0.59 18.03 15.12
C ALA A 55 1.12 18.64 13.80
N GLU A 56 0.98 19.97 13.62
CA GLU A 56 1.55 20.68 12.48
C GLU A 56 3.09 20.61 12.46
N ALA A 57 3.75 20.80 13.62
CA ALA A 57 5.21 20.76 13.73
C ALA A 57 5.82 19.37 13.49
N MET A 58 5.04 18.31 13.60
CA MET A 58 5.45 16.95 13.24
C MET A 58 5.55 16.72 11.73
N VAL A 59 4.81 17.51 10.95
CA VAL A 59 4.75 17.38 9.49
C VAL A 59 5.64 18.41 8.79
N ASP A 60 5.69 19.63 9.34
CA ASP A 60 6.30 20.79 8.70
C ASP A 60 7.38 21.40 9.60
N ALA A 61 8.62 21.35 9.12
CA ALA A 61 9.77 21.92 9.81
C ALA A 61 9.76 23.46 9.92
N ASP A 62 8.93 24.14 9.15
CA ASP A 62 8.79 25.60 9.25
C ASP A 62 7.92 26.05 10.43
N VAL A 63 7.20 25.13 11.07
CA VAL A 63 6.39 25.40 12.26
C VAL A 63 7.27 25.38 13.50
N ALA A 64 7.53 26.56 14.07
CA ALA A 64 8.25 26.71 15.32
C ALA A 64 7.29 26.84 16.50
N ILE A 65 7.63 26.22 17.64
CA ILE A 65 6.88 26.31 18.89
C ILE A 65 7.87 26.74 19.99
N PRO A 66 7.70 27.92 20.59
CA PRO A 66 8.62 28.40 21.64
C PRO A 66 8.82 27.37 22.75
N ALA A 67 10.06 27.16 23.14
CA ALA A 67 10.49 26.19 24.17
C ALA A 67 10.21 24.71 23.85
N VAL A 68 9.75 24.36 22.62
CA VAL A 68 9.51 22.97 22.20
C VAL A 68 10.34 22.63 20.97
N ILE A 69 10.20 23.36 19.87
CA ILE A 69 10.92 23.10 18.63
C ILE A 69 11.26 24.38 17.87
N GLU A 70 12.47 24.46 17.35
CA GLU A 70 12.94 25.57 16.53
C GLU A 70 12.55 25.37 15.05
N LYS A 71 12.44 26.47 14.31
CA LYS A 71 12.24 26.45 12.86
C LYS A 71 13.36 25.66 12.16
N GLY A 72 13.00 24.86 11.17
CA GLY A 72 13.93 24.02 10.42
C GLY A 72 14.11 22.61 11.01
N LYS A 73 13.42 22.28 12.10
CA LYS A 73 13.45 20.96 12.74
C LYS A 73 12.06 20.35 12.78
N LEU A 74 11.97 19.05 12.56
CA LEU A 74 10.71 18.30 12.70
C LEU A 74 10.51 17.87 14.15
N LEU A 75 9.32 18.11 14.67
CA LEU A 75 8.98 17.71 16.03
C LEU A 75 8.88 16.18 16.14
N THR A 76 9.59 15.66 17.11
CA THR A 76 9.42 14.27 17.59
C THR A 76 9.42 14.33 19.10
N LEU A 77 8.42 13.72 19.73
CA LEU A 77 8.25 13.67 21.17
C LEU A 77 8.48 12.26 21.68
N THR A 78 9.16 12.13 22.79
CA THR A 78 9.19 10.93 23.61
C THR A 78 7.85 10.70 24.30
N THR A 79 7.62 9.52 24.86
CA THR A 79 6.41 9.22 25.63
C THR A 79 6.18 10.26 26.74
N GLU A 80 7.23 10.62 27.47
CA GLU A 80 7.14 11.59 28.60
C GLU A 80 6.76 12.98 28.09
N GLU A 81 7.37 13.42 26.99
CA GLU A 81 7.06 14.73 26.37
C GLU A 81 5.63 14.73 25.77
N ALA A 82 5.22 13.64 25.12
CA ALA A 82 3.87 13.52 24.59
C ALA A 82 2.79 13.58 25.69
N MET A 83 3.05 12.95 26.84
CA MET A 83 2.21 13.06 28.03
C MET A 83 2.19 14.47 28.60
N LYS A 84 3.38 15.09 28.79
CA LYS A 84 3.52 16.45 29.31
C LYS A 84 2.76 17.48 28.46
N HIS A 85 2.80 17.31 27.14
CA HIS A 85 2.13 18.21 26.20
C HIS A 85 0.68 17.79 25.88
N LYS A 86 0.12 16.81 26.59
CA LYS A 86 -1.26 16.33 26.40
C LYS A 86 -1.56 15.85 24.96
N LEU A 87 -0.54 15.34 24.29
CA LEU A 87 -0.71 14.67 23.01
C LEU A 87 -1.12 13.20 23.22
N ALA A 88 -0.43 12.49 24.12
CA ALA A 88 -0.79 11.15 24.59
C ALA A 88 -1.68 11.23 25.84
N ASP A 89 -2.63 10.31 25.96
CA ASP A 89 -3.58 10.27 27.06
C ASP A 89 -3.00 9.57 28.28
N PHE A 90 -2.31 8.45 28.06
CA PHE A 90 -1.64 7.71 29.13
C PHE A 90 -0.56 6.78 28.56
N ARG A 91 0.30 6.30 29.48
CA ARG A 91 1.35 5.32 29.18
C ARG A 91 0.87 3.91 29.57
N ALA A 92 1.14 2.94 28.68
CA ALA A 92 0.97 1.53 28.96
C ALA A 92 2.01 0.71 28.18
N ASP A 93 2.74 -0.13 28.89
CA ASP A 93 3.84 -0.91 28.29
C ASP A 93 3.38 -2.26 27.74
N THR A 94 2.16 -2.69 28.12
CA THR A 94 1.53 -3.92 27.60
C THR A 94 0.10 -3.66 27.17
N MET A 95 -0.42 -4.52 26.30
CA MET A 95 -1.82 -4.47 25.87
C MET A 95 -2.77 -4.65 27.06
N GLU A 96 -2.42 -5.54 27.98
CA GLU A 96 -3.21 -5.81 29.19
C GLU A 96 -3.30 -4.57 30.08
N SER A 97 -2.17 -3.87 30.28
CA SER A 97 -2.13 -2.61 31.04
C SER A 97 -2.96 -1.51 30.35
N ALA A 98 -2.87 -1.41 29.02
CA ALA A 98 -3.69 -0.46 28.26
C ALA A 98 -5.19 -0.75 28.40
N LEU A 99 -5.60 -2.01 28.28
CA LEU A 99 -6.99 -2.42 28.44
C LEU A 99 -7.51 -2.18 29.85
N GLN A 100 -6.71 -2.45 30.88
CA GLN A 100 -7.09 -2.15 32.25
C GLN A 100 -7.34 -0.67 32.48
N GLN A 101 -6.45 0.21 32.00
CA GLN A 101 -6.60 1.65 32.11
C GLN A 101 -7.82 2.20 31.33
N LEU A 102 -8.22 1.53 30.25
CA LEU A 102 -9.42 1.84 29.49
C LEU A 102 -10.71 1.27 30.10
N GLY A 103 -10.63 0.55 31.22
CA GLY A 103 -11.77 -0.14 31.83
C GLY A 103 -12.22 -1.40 31.07
N LEU A 104 -11.38 -1.91 30.17
CA LEU A 104 -11.63 -3.08 29.32
C LEU A 104 -10.81 -4.31 29.77
N GLY A 105 -10.40 -4.38 31.03
CA GLY A 105 -9.52 -5.44 31.55
C GLY A 105 -10.09 -6.87 31.46
N GLY A 106 -11.40 -7.04 31.21
CA GLY A 106 -12.04 -8.34 30.97
C GLY A 106 -12.39 -8.61 29.50
N ALA A 107 -11.97 -7.76 28.57
CA ALA A 107 -12.30 -7.89 27.15
C ALA A 107 -11.50 -9.01 26.48
N GLU A 108 -12.16 -9.81 25.65
CA GLU A 108 -11.50 -10.81 24.81
C GLU A 108 -10.68 -10.14 23.71
N VAL A 109 -9.36 -10.28 23.76
CA VAL A 109 -8.48 -9.77 22.71
C VAL A 109 -8.41 -10.77 21.56
N ARG A 110 -9.10 -10.48 20.46
CA ARG A 110 -9.02 -11.27 19.22
C ARG A 110 -7.87 -10.80 18.37
N ARG A 111 -6.80 -11.58 18.31
CA ARG A 111 -5.69 -11.34 17.38
C ARG A 111 -6.07 -11.89 16.01
N MET A 112 -6.28 -10.99 15.05
CA MET A 112 -6.44 -11.41 13.65
C MET A 112 -5.07 -11.78 13.10
N SER A 113 -4.82 -13.08 12.95
CA SER A 113 -3.63 -13.59 12.24
C SER A 113 -3.93 -13.69 10.76
N VAL A 114 -2.94 -13.29 9.94
CA VAL A 114 -2.98 -13.52 8.49
C VAL A 114 -3.10 -15.02 8.25
N ASN A 115 -4.15 -15.45 7.57
CA ASN A 115 -4.32 -16.86 7.24
C ASN A 115 -3.50 -17.24 5.99
N TRP A 116 -3.36 -18.55 5.73
CA TRP A 116 -2.60 -19.04 4.59
C TRP A 116 -3.16 -18.53 3.24
N ALA A 117 -4.50 -18.39 3.13
CA ALA A 117 -5.14 -17.91 1.91
C ALA A 117 -4.78 -16.45 1.62
N GLU A 118 -4.75 -15.60 2.64
CA GLU A 118 -4.30 -14.22 2.51
C GLU A 118 -2.83 -14.14 2.09
N ASN A 119 -1.96 -15.01 2.63
CA ASN A 119 -0.56 -15.08 2.20
C ASN A 119 -0.42 -15.48 0.73
N VAL A 120 -1.23 -16.44 0.26
CA VAL A 120 -1.26 -16.83 -1.16
C VAL A 120 -1.70 -15.66 -2.04
N VAL A 121 -2.75 -14.94 -1.65
CA VAL A 121 -3.23 -13.77 -2.40
C VAL A 121 -2.16 -12.67 -2.43
N ARG A 122 -1.55 -12.33 -1.30
CA ARG A 122 -0.46 -11.36 -1.22
C ARG A 122 0.72 -11.73 -2.11
N PHE A 123 1.05 -13.02 -2.17
CA PHE A 123 2.10 -13.54 -3.05
C PHE A 123 1.73 -13.36 -4.53
N LEU A 124 0.52 -13.77 -4.94
CA LEU A 124 0.06 -13.67 -6.32
C LEU A 124 -0.09 -12.23 -6.81
N THR A 125 -0.45 -11.30 -5.91
CA THR A 125 -0.62 -9.87 -6.23
C THR A 125 0.65 -9.06 -6.01
N HIS A 126 1.77 -9.70 -5.62
CA HIS A 126 3.05 -9.01 -5.49
C HIS A 126 3.51 -8.48 -6.87
N PRO A 127 3.92 -7.19 -7.00
CA PRO A 127 4.20 -6.57 -8.28
C PRO A 127 5.17 -7.35 -9.17
N VAL A 128 6.23 -7.92 -8.60
CA VAL A 128 7.22 -8.72 -9.34
C VAL A 128 6.61 -10.00 -9.88
N LEU A 129 5.84 -10.73 -9.06
CA LEU A 129 5.20 -11.96 -9.48
C LEU A 129 4.08 -11.70 -10.49
N SER A 130 3.29 -10.65 -10.26
CA SER A 130 2.23 -10.23 -11.19
C SER A 130 2.78 -9.95 -12.59
N SER A 131 3.87 -9.18 -12.68
CA SER A 131 4.50 -8.90 -13.98
C SER A 131 5.08 -10.15 -14.64
N LEU A 132 5.66 -11.07 -13.85
CA LEU A 132 6.15 -12.36 -14.34
C LEU A 132 5.00 -13.23 -14.87
N LEU A 133 3.91 -13.34 -14.13
CA LEU A 133 2.73 -14.13 -14.53
C LEU A 133 2.11 -13.61 -15.83
N ILE A 134 1.99 -12.28 -16.00
CA ILE A 134 1.51 -11.68 -17.26
C ILE A 134 2.49 -12.00 -18.39
N THR A 135 3.79 -11.77 -18.18
CA THR A 135 4.80 -11.97 -19.23
C THR A 135 4.85 -13.43 -19.68
N VAL A 136 4.95 -14.38 -18.75
CA VAL A 136 4.95 -15.81 -19.07
C VAL A 136 3.62 -16.23 -19.67
N GLY A 137 2.52 -15.66 -19.18
CA GLY A 137 1.18 -15.91 -19.68
C GLY A 137 1.03 -15.51 -21.15
N MET A 138 1.35 -14.27 -21.48
CA MET A 138 1.25 -13.75 -22.86
C MET A 138 2.22 -14.45 -23.81
N LEU A 139 3.49 -14.61 -23.42
CA LEU A 139 4.48 -15.32 -24.24
C LEU A 139 4.09 -16.76 -24.47
N GLY A 140 3.62 -17.47 -23.43
CA GLY A 140 3.18 -18.86 -23.54
C GLY A 140 2.04 -19.03 -24.54
N ILE A 141 1.04 -18.14 -24.51
CA ILE A 141 -0.08 -18.15 -25.47
C ILE A 141 0.42 -17.87 -26.88
N VAL A 142 1.22 -16.82 -27.08
CA VAL A 142 1.74 -16.47 -28.42
C VAL A 142 2.56 -17.61 -29.02
N ILE A 143 3.44 -18.25 -28.22
CA ILE A 143 4.23 -19.39 -28.66
C ILE A 143 3.31 -20.57 -28.99
N GLY A 144 2.36 -20.89 -28.11
CA GLY A 144 1.39 -21.97 -28.30
C GLY A 144 0.57 -21.81 -29.60
N LEU A 145 0.11 -20.60 -29.90
CA LEU A 145 -0.61 -20.31 -31.14
C LEU A 145 0.30 -20.43 -32.37
N ARG A 146 1.57 -20.01 -32.29
CA ARG A 146 2.51 -20.07 -33.41
C ARG A 146 2.99 -21.48 -33.74
N THR A 147 3.13 -22.35 -32.76
CA THR A 147 3.61 -23.72 -32.97
C THR A 147 2.54 -24.66 -33.55
N GLY A 148 1.27 -24.21 -33.63
CA GLY A 148 0.16 -25.01 -34.15
C GLY A 148 -0.26 -26.21 -33.29
N ASP A 149 0.51 -26.48 -32.26
CA ASP A 149 0.31 -27.56 -31.30
C ASP A 149 0.11 -26.97 -29.91
N PHE A 150 -0.73 -26.13 -29.64
CA PHE A 150 -0.92 -25.37 -28.37
C PHE A 150 -0.23 -25.96 -27.09
N GLY A 151 0.51 -27.00 -27.18
CA GLY A 151 1.33 -27.81 -26.28
C GLY A 151 1.66 -27.21 -24.90
N PHE A 152 2.80 -27.54 -24.36
CA PHE A 152 3.24 -27.13 -23.02
C PHE A 152 3.29 -25.60 -22.86
N ALA A 153 3.74 -24.86 -23.88
CA ALA A 153 3.87 -23.40 -23.81
C ALA A 153 2.50 -22.71 -23.67
N GLY A 154 1.52 -23.12 -24.46
CA GLY A 154 0.16 -22.58 -24.37
C GLY A 154 -0.52 -22.92 -23.03
N ALA A 155 -0.37 -24.16 -22.57
CA ALA A 155 -0.90 -24.57 -21.26
C ALA A 155 -0.29 -23.76 -20.10
N LEU A 156 1.03 -23.55 -20.11
CA LEU A 156 1.72 -22.71 -19.14
C LEU A 156 1.23 -21.26 -19.22
N GLY A 157 1.00 -20.74 -20.41
CA GLY A 157 0.46 -19.41 -20.64
C GLY A 157 -0.92 -19.22 -20.03
N ILE A 158 -1.85 -20.15 -20.27
CA ILE A 158 -3.19 -20.13 -19.67
C ILE A 158 -3.10 -20.25 -18.15
N ALA A 159 -2.30 -21.16 -17.61
CA ALA A 159 -2.15 -21.34 -16.18
C ALA A 159 -1.63 -20.05 -15.49
N SER A 160 -0.62 -19.39 -16.09
CA SER A 160 -0.05 -18.14 -15.57
C SER A 160 -1.07 -17.01 -15.55
N LEU A 161 -1.81 -16.79 -16.65
CA LEU A 161 -2.87 -15.79 -16.69
C LEU A 161 -4.01 -16.11 -15.73
N SER A 162 -4.40 -17.37 -15.62
CA SER A 162 -5.44 -17.78 -14.68
C SER A 162 -5.05 -17.48 -13.23
N LEU A 163 -3.80 -17.75 -12.84
CA LEU A 163 -3.29 -17.42 -11.52
C LEU A 163 -3.24 -15.90 -11.28
N PHE A 164 -2.82 -15.14 -12.29
CA PHE A 164 -2.80 -13.69 -12.22
C PHE A 164 -4.21 -13.13 -11.97
N PHE A 165 -5.17 -13.47 -12.84
CA PHE A 165 -6.54 -12.96 -12.74
C PHE A 165 -7.23 -13.44 -11.47
N TRP A 166 -7.03 -14.69 -11.07
CA TRP A 166 -7.59 -15.22 -9.84
C TRP A 166 -7.11 -14.46 -8.61
N GLY A 167 -5.79 -14.20 -8.48
CA GLY A 167 -5.24 -13.42 -7.39
C GLY A 167 -5.77 -12.00 -7.33
N HIS A 168 -5.85 -11.32 -8.49
CA HIS A 168 -6.32 -9.93 -8.58
C HIS A 168 -7.84 -9.81 -8.40
N TRP A 169 -8.61 -10.80 -8.82
CA TRP A 169 -10.05 -10.84 -8.59
C TRP A 169 -10.39 -11.00 -7.10
N LEU A 170 -9.65 -11.81 -6.37
CA LEU A 170 -9.86 -11.99 -4.93
C LEU A 170 -9.67 -10.69 -4.13
N VAL A 171 -8.84 -9.76 -4.60
CA VAL A 171 -8.64 -8.42 -3.99
C VAL A 171 -9.41 -7.31 -4.70
N GLN A 172 -10.33 -7.66 -5.61
CA GLN A 172 -11.15 -6.72 -6.38
C GLN A 172 -10.34 -5.71 -7.23
N LEU A 173 -9.14 -6.10 -7.66
CA LEU A 173 -8.31 -5.32 -8.59
C LEU A 173 -8.51 -5.72 -10.05
N ALA A 174 -9.21 -6.81 -10.33
CA ALA A 174 -9.62 -7.23 -11.67
C ALA A 174 -11.07 -7.70 -11.62
N GLY A 175 -11.84 -7.36 -12.65
CA GLY A 175 -13.22 -7.73 -12.84
C GLY A 175 -13.44 -8.56 -14.09
N TRP A 176 -14.69 -8.72 -14.49
CA TRP A 176 -15.06 -9.41 -15.73
C TRP A 176 -14.67 -8.60 -16.98
N GLU A 177 -14.60 -7.28 -16.85
CA GLU A 177 -14.24 -6.35 -17.92
C GLU A 177 -12.81 -6.61 -18.40
N GLU A 178 -11.86 -6.74 -17.48
CA GLU A 178 -10.45 -7.01 -17.78
C GLU A 178 -10.27 -8.40 -18.41
N LEU A 179 -11.02 -9.40 -17.93
CA LEU A 179 -11.01 -10.73 -18.53
C LEU A 179 -11.52 -10.71 -19.98
N LEU A 180 -12.59 -9.96 -20.28
CA LEU A 180 -13.13 -9.84 -21.63
C LEU A 180 -12.15 -9.09 -22.57
N VAL A 181 -11.49 -8.05 -22.09
CA VAL A 181 -10.47 -7.32 -22.86
C VAL A 181 -9.30 -8.23 -23.22
N VAL A 182 -8.79 -9.01 -22.25
CA VAL A 182 -7.68 -9.95 -22.51
C VAL A 182 -8.11 -11.08 -23.45
N ALA A 183 -9.30 -11.65 -23.24
CA ALA A 183 -9.83 -12.68 -24.15
C ALA A 183 -10.02 -12.15 -25.56
N GLY A 184 -10.52 -10.91 -25.70
CA GLY A 184 -10.63 -10.22 -26.98
C GLY A 184 -9.28 -10.01 -27.66
N GLY A 185 -8.28 -9.52 -26.92
CA GLY A 185 -6.91 -9.35 -27.40
C GLY A 185 -6.26 -10.66 -27.86
N ILE A 186 -6.44 -11.74 -27.11
CA ILE A 186 -5.96 -13.09 -27.52
C ILE A 186 -6.70 -13.55 -28.79
N GLY A 187 -8.02 -13.31 -28.89
CA GLY A 187 -8.81 -13.62 -30.08
C GLY A 187 -8.32 -12.87 -31.30
N LEU A 188 -8.02 -11.57 -31.18
CA LEU A 188 -7.44 -10.76 -32.26
C LEU A 188 -6.07 -11.28 -32.72
N LEU A 189 -5.21 -11.63 -31.76
CA LEU A 189 -3.90 -12.26 -32.07
C LEU A 189 -4.07 -13.58 -32.80
N ALA A 190 -5.04 -14.41 -32.42
CA ALA A 190 -5.34 -15.67 -33.11
C ALA A 190 -5.80 -15.41 -34.58
N VAL A 191 -6.69 -14.44 -34.77
CA VAL A 191 -7.12 -14.03 -36.14
C VAL A 191 -5.95 -13.56 -36.96
N GLU A 192 -5.06 -12.74 -36.41
CA GLU A 192 -3.89 -12.24 -37.13
C GLU A 192 -2.92 -13.36 -37.52
N ILE A 193 -2.69 -14.32 -36.64
CA ILE A 193 -1.77 -15.44 -36.88
C ILE A 193 -2.33 -16.41 -37.90
N PHE A 194 -3.63 -16.73 -37.85
CA PHE A 194 -4.22 -17.82 -38.66
C PHE A 194 -4.97 -17.35 -39.89
N VAL A 195 -5.52 -16.11 -39.91
CA VAL A 195 -6.39 -15.61 -40.97
C VAL A 195 -5.71 -14.54 -41.82
N MET A 196 -4.94 -13.69 -41.21
CA MET A 196 -4.23 -12.58 -41.89
C MET A 196 -2.75 -12.60 -41.58
N PRO A 197 -1.95 -13.53 -42.14
CA PRO A 197 -0.53 -13.61 -41.84
C PRO A 197 0.22 -12.37 -42.40
N GLY A 198 0.47 -11.43 -41.54
CA GLY A 198 1.22 -10.17 -41.81
C GLY A 198 1.00 -9.22 -40.66
N PHE A 199 2.06 -8.59 -40.14
CA PHE A 199 1.95 -7.61 -39.08
C PHE A 199 1.02 -6.47 -39.53
N GLY A 200 -0.24 -6.60 -39.23
CA GLY A 200 -1.32 -5.76 -39.70
C GLY A 200 -2.09 -5.04 -38.60
N VAL A 201 -3.20 -4.45 -39.00
CA VAL A 201 -4.02 -3.53 -38.19
C VAL A 201 -4.62 -4.17 -36.95
N ALA A 202 -4.83 -5.50 -36.93
CA ALA A 202 -5.48 -6.20 -35.83
C ALA A 202 -4.57 -6.41 -34.59
N GLY A 203 -3.24 -6.47 -34.76
CA GLY A 203 -2.30 -6.62 -33.66
C GLY A 203 -1.88 -5.31 -33.00
N VAL A 204 -2.30 -4.17 -33.54
CA VAL A 204 -2.00 -2.82 -33.04
C VAL A 204 -3.20 -2.20 -32.29
N LEU A 205 -4.40 -2.76 -32.45
CA LEU A 205 -5.61 -2.40 -31.70
C LEU A 205 -5.71 -3.18 -30.40
#